data_25c116b98a7726785b7a24b87995d1dd
#
_entry.id   25c116b98a7726785b7a24b87995d1dd
#
_cell.length_a   1.000
_cell.length_b   1.000
_cell.length_c   1.000
_cell.angle_alpha   90.00
_cell.angle_beta   90.00
_cell.angle_gamma   90.00
#
_symmetry.space_group_name_H-M   'P 1'
#
loop_
_entity.id
_entity.type
_entity.pdbx_description
1 polymer ?
#
loop_
_entity_poly.entity_id
_entity_poly.type
_entity_poly.pdbx_seq_one_letter_code
_entity_poly.pdbx_strand_id
1 'polypeptide(L)'
;KTILDCTLENPSHRKNRFFIQGDPKAILLLELRNDSKEILLKQLEALKFSIEKSNLAYATVALWGEEISAANNLRSAGLGLLGNLIGDEKAVACIEDTAVPVAQLAAYIAEFQKLMDSFNQEVVYYAHAGAGELHLRPILNLKTAQGVTDFREITQAVAHLVKKYDGSLSGE
;
A
#
# COMPACT_ATOMS: atom_id res chain seq x y z
N LYS A 1 4.08 -2.89 -5.82
CA LYS A 1 4.95 -2.89 -6.99
C LYS A 1 4.50 -1.86 -8.03
N THR A 2 3.29 -1.92 -8.55
CA THR A 2 2.74 -1.04 -9.59
C THR A 2 2.97 0.45 -9.32
N ILE A 3 2.65 0.94 -8.11
CA ILE A 3 2.93 2.34 -7.70
C ILE A 3 4.42 2.66 -7.81
N LEU A 4 5.28 1.75 -7.35
CA LEU A 4 6.73 1.97 -7.40
C LEU A 4 7.25 2.07 -8.83
N ASP A 5 6.70 1.29 -9.76
CA ASP A 5 7.05 1.36 -11.18
C ASP A 5 6.60 2.67 -11.79
N CYS A 6 5.36 3.12 -11.54
CA CYS A 6 4.89 4.43 -11.98
C CYS A 6 5.78 5.57 -11.50
N THR A 7 6.33 5.50 -10.27
CA THR A 7 7.28 6.52 -9.77
C THR A 7 8.65 6.45 -10.45
N LEU A 8 9.07 5.28 -10.93
CA LEU A 8 10.32 5.11 -11.69
C LEU A 8 10.22 5.70 -13.09
N GLU A 9 9.09 5.51 -13.75
CA GLU A 9 8.83 6.00 -15.10
C GLU A 9 8.64 7.52 -15.15
N ASN A 10 8.14 8.14 -14.07
CA ASN A 10 7.89 9.56 -14.00
C ASN A 10 9.19 10.34 -13.63
N PRO A 11 9.75 11.19 -14.53
CA PRO A 11 10.99 11.92 -14.27
C PRO A 11 10.92 12.83 -13.03
N SER A 12 9.76 13.42 -12.74
CA SER A 12 9.58 14.33 -11.59
C SER A 12 9.74 13.63 -10.26
N HIS A 13 9.43 12.33 -10.20
CA HIS A 13 9.48 11.54 -8.97
C HIS A 13 10.73 10.66 -8.86
N ARG A 14 11.41 10.41 -9.97
CA ARG A 14 12.62 9.55 -10.02
C ARG A 14 13.69 9.97 -9.01
N LYS A 15 13.93 11.26 -8.85
CA LYS A 15 14.91 11.80 -7.89
C LYS A 15 14.57 11.48 -6.42
N ASN A 16 13.29 11.35 -6.09
CA ASN A 16 12.82 11.06 -4.74
C ASN A 16 12.92 9.57 -4.38
N ARG A 17 13.41 8.73 -5.30
CA ARG A 17 13.60 7.29 -5.11
C ARG A 17 14.97 6.91 -4.53
N PHE A 18 15.79 7.87 -4.15
CA PHE A 18 17.19 7.68 -3.69
C PHE A 18 17.34 6.65 -2.56
N PHE A 19 16.32 6.47 -1.73
CA PHE A 19 16.32 5.52 -0.62
C PHE A 19 15.86 4.11 -1.02
N ILE A 20 15.34 3.92 -2.23
CA ILE A 20 14.86 2.62 -2.70
C ILE A 20 16.05 1.80 -3.19
N GLN A 21 16.30 0.67 -2.53
CA GLN A 21 17.36 -0.27 -2.89
C GLN A 21 16.76 -1.45 -3.65
N GLY A 22 17.42 -1.85 -4.74
CA GLY A 22 16.98 -2.97 -5.57
C GLY A 22 15.58 -2.78 -6.19
N ASP A 23 14.84 -3.87 -6.25
CA ASP A 23 13.47 -3.90 -6.82
C ASP A 23 12.45 -4.45 -5.80
N PRO A 24 12.05 -3.64 -4.78
CA PRO A 24 11.14 -4.09 -3.74
C PRO A 24 9.74 -4.35 -4.29
N LYS A 25 9.07 -5.39 -3.80
CA LYS A 25 7.65 -5.63 -4.07
C LYS A 25 6.76 -4.65 -3.31
N ALA A 26 7.20 -4.22 -2.11
CA ALA A 26 6.53 -3.25 -1.27
C ALA A 26 7.54 -2.44 -0.46
N ILE A 27 7.13 -1.26 0.01
CA ILE A 27 7.90 -0.41 0.93
C ILE A 27 6.99 -0.09 2.11
N LEU A 28 7.53 -0.20 3.33
CA LEU A 28 6.90 0.25 4.55
C LEU A 28 7.63 1.50 5.05
N LEU A 29 6.92 2.60 5.19
CA LEU A 29 7.42 3.82 5.82
C LEU A 29 6.98 3.83 7.28
N LEU A 30 7.96 3.89 8.18
CA LEU A 30 7.77 3.97 9.63
C LEU A 30 8.30 5.32 10.11
N GLU A 31 7.53 6.04 10.88
CA GLU A 31 7.90 7.33 11.42
C GLU A 31 8.15 7.24 12.93
N LEU A 32 9.32 7.68 13.37
CA LEU A 32 9.67 7.84 14.77
C LEU A 32 9.77 9.33 15.12
N ARG A 33 9.18 9.73 16.22
CA ARG A 33 9.23 11.10 16.74
C ARG A 33 9.59 11.11 18.19
N ASN A 34 10.53 11.98 18.58
CA ASN A 34 10.85 12.24 19.97
C ASN A 34 11.56 13.60 20.08
N ASP A 35 11.33 14.33 21.18
CA ASP A 35 11.98 15.60 21.45
C ASP A 35 13.46 15.42 21.81
N SER A 36 13.84 14.28 22.35
CA SER A 36 15.22 13.92 22.63
C SER A 36 15.82 13.10 21.49
N LYS A 37 16.88 13.64 20.87
CA LYS A 37 17.63 12.93 19.82
C LYS A 37 18.23 11.61 20.34
N GLU A 38 18.69 11.58 21.61
CA GLU A 38 19.24 10.36 22.20
C GLU A 38 18.20 9.24 22.30
N ILE A 39 16.98 9.59 22.76
CA ILE A 39 15.87 8.63 22.85
C ILE A 39 15.46 8.18 21.45
N LEU A 40 15.37 9.10 20.49
CA LEU A 40 15.04 8.79 19.10
C LEU A 40 16.04 7.80 18.47
N LEU A 41 17.33 7.96 18.71
CA LEU A 41 18.35 7.03 18.23
C LEU A 41 18.21 5.64 18.87
N LYS A 42 17.91 5.58 20.18
CA LYS A 42 17.63 4.29 20.85
C LYS A 42 16.39 3.59 20.27
N GLN A 43 15.33 4.35 19.98
CA GLN A 43 14.13 3.82 19.34
C GLN A 43 14.44 3.31 17.93
N LEU A 44 15.25 4.03 17.16
CA LEU A 44 15.65 3.62 15.82
C LEU A 44 16.44 2.29 15.85
N GLU A 45 17.41 2.14 16.75
CA GLU A 45 18.18 0.91 16.89
C GLU A 45 17.30 -0.28 17.32
N ALA A 46 16.36 -0.05 18.25
CA ALA A 46 15.41 -1.09 18.66
C ALA A 46 14.48 -1.50 17.50
N LEU A 47 14.05 -0.56 16.68
CA LEU A 47 13.24 -0.82 15.50
C LEU A 47 14.01 -1.60 14.44
N LYS A 48 15.26 -1.18 14.12
CA LYS A 48 16.12 -1.90 13.18
C LYS A 48 16.35 -3.35 13.62
N PHE A 49 16.70 -3.56 14.91
CA PHE A 49 16.86 -4.90 15.47
C PHE A 49 15.59 -5.76 15.30
N SER A 50 14.41 -5.18 15.54
CA SER A 50 13.14 -5.89 15.36
C SER A 50 12.87 -6.25 13.90
N ILE A 51 13.19 -5.35 12.96
CA ILE A 51 13.07 -5.60 11.53
C ILE A 51 14.02 -6.71 11.08
N GLU A 52 15.28 -6.64 11.47
CA GLU A 52 16.30 -7.66 11.16
C GLU A 52 15.88 -9.03 11.70
N LYS A 53 15.43 -9.08 12.95
CA LYS A 53 14.97 -10.33 13.59
C LYS A 53 13.76 -10.94 12.86
N SER A 54 12.88 -10.10 12.26
CA SER A 54 11.72 -10.59 11.52
C SER A 54 12.08 -11.27 10.20
N ASN A 55 13.25 -10.95 9.63
CA ASN A 55 13.73 -11.42 8.33
C ASN A 55 12.74 -11.16 7.17
N LEU A 56 11.89 -10.12 7.30
CA LEU A 56 10.89 -9.76 6.31
C LEU A 56 11.37 -8.68 5.34
N ALA A 57 12.35 -7.86 5.76
CA ALA A 57 12.92 -6.79 4.94
C ALA A 57 14.38 -7.09 4.56
N TYR A 58 14.72 -6.89 3.30
CA TYR A 58 16.10 -7.05 2.82
C TYR A 58 16.92 -5.75 2.89
N ALA A 59 16.25 -4.63 3.09
CA ALA A 59 16.89 -3.32 3.23
C ALA A 59 16.10 -2.44 4.20
N THR A 60 16.82 -1.70 5.04
CA THR A 60 16.24 -0.72 5.97
C THR A 60 17.07 0.56 5.89
N VAL A 61 16.45 1.67 5.50
CA VAL A 61 17.08 2.97 5.33
C VAL A 61 16.48 3.95 6.32
N ALA A 62 17.30 4.64 7.11
CA ALA A 62 16.85 5.72 7.97
C ALA A 62 17.02 7.06 7.24
N LEU A 63 15.95 7.86 7.20
CA LEU A 63 15.90 9.16 6.55
C LEU A 63 15.81 10.28 7.59
N TRP A 64 16.43 11.41 7.30
CA TRP A 64 16.50 12.56 8.20
C TRP A 64 16.26 13.88 7.48
N GLY A 65 15.67 14.84 8.18
CA GLY A 65 15.50 16.20 7.66
C GLY A 65 14.75 16.24 6.33
N GLU A 66 15.35 16.84 5.30
CA GLU A 66 14.74 17.00 3.96
C GLU A 66 14.46 15.68 3.25
N GLU A 67 15.21 14.62 3.55
CA GLU A 67 15.00 13.29 2.98
C GLU A 67 13.61 12.74 3.34
N ILE A 68 13.11 13.04 4.55
CA ILE A 68 11.76 12.67 4.99
C ILE A 68 10.71 13.29 4.09
N SER A 69 10.86 14.59 3.77
CA SER A 69 9.94 15.29 2.87
C SER A 69 9.94 14.70 1.47
N ALA A 70 11.13 14.33 0.96
CA ALA A 70 11.24 13.70 -0.36
C ALA A 70 10.56 12.31 -0.40
N ALA A 71 10.71 11.50 0.65
CA ALA A 71 10.06 10.20 0.76
C ALA A 71 8.53 10.34 0.87
N ASN A 72 8.05 11.29 1.68
CA ASN A 72 6.62 11.58 1.81
C ASN A 72 6.01 12.11 0.50
N ASN A 73 6.72 12.96 -0.23
CA ASN A 73 6.29 13.43 -1.56
C ASN A 73 6.17 12.27 -2.54
N LEU A 74 7.10 11.30 -2.52
CA LEU A 74 7.03 10.12 -3.35
C LEU A 74 5.81 9.26 -3.00
N ARG A 75 5.56 9.06 -1.69
CA ARG A 75 4.41 8.32 -1.18
C ARG A 75 3.09 8.97 -1.60
N SER A 76 2.94 10.27 -1.37
CA SER A 76 1.71 11.02 -1.69
C SER A 76 1.40 11.05 -3.18
N ALA A 77 2.42 11.10 -4.04
CA ALA A 77 2.24 11.07 -5.49
C ALA A 77 1.74 9.70 -5.99
N GLY A 78 1.99 8.63 -5.23
CA GLY A 78 1.80 7.25 -5.69
C GLY A 78 0.41 6.94 -6.20
N LEU A 79 -0.64 7.29 -5.45
CA LEU A 79 -2.03 7.04 -5.86
C LEU A 79 -2.43 7.83 -7.10
N GLY A 80 -2.00 9.10 -7.20
CA GLY A 80 -2.28 9.94 -8.36
C GLY A 80 -1.65 9.41 -9.65
N LEU A 81 -0.50 8.74 -9.56
CA LEU A 81 0.19 8.17 -10.71
C LEU A 81 -0.54 6.96 -11.31
N LEU A 82 -1.41 6.29 -10.57
CA LEU A 82 -2.20 5.17 -11.07
C LEU A 82 -3.18 5.57 -12.19
N GLY A 83 -3.56 6.85 -12.26
CA GLY A 83 -4.34 7.36 -13.39
C GLY A 83 -3.62 7.28 -14.73
N ASN A 84 -2.28 7.18 -14.72
CA ASN A 84 -1.44 7.12 -15.92
C ASN A 84 -1.21 5.68 -16.45
N LEU A 85 -1.85 4.67 -15.86
CA LEU A 85 -1.78 3.30 -16.41
C LEU A 85 -2.24 3.30 -17.87
N ILE A 86 -1.42 2.71 -18.74
CA ILE A 86 -1.68 2.65 -20.18
C ILE A 86 -2.75 1.61 -20.44
N GLY A 87 -3.64 1.90 -21.39
CA GLY A 87 -4.73 1.00 -21.78
C GLY A 87 -6.06 1.33 -21.11
N ASP A 88 -7.03 0.45 -21.29
CA ASP A 88 -8.40 0.62 -20.79
C ASP A 88 -8.59 0.09 -19.36
N GLU A 89 -7.68 -0.75 -18.90
CA GLU A 89 -7.63 -1.25 -17.54
C GLU A 89 -7.11 -0.18 -16.59
N LYS A 90 -7.82 0.07 -15.52
CA LYS A 90 -7.52 1.11 -14.52
C LYS A 90 -7.59 0.57 -13.11
N ALA A 91 -6.78 1.12 -12.23
CA ALA A 91 -6.88 0.85 -10.79
C ALA A 91 -8.11 1.55 -10.22
N VAL A 92 -9.18 0.79 -9.97
CA VAL A 92 -10.51 1.30 -9.62
C VAL A 92 -10.71 1.35 -8.11
N ALA A 93 -11.19 2.47 -7.61
CA ALA A 93 -11.41 2.73 -6.18
C ALA A 93 -12.75 2.17 -5.65
N CYS A 94 -13.12 0.93 -6.01
CA CYS A 94 -14.41 0.34 -5.63
C CYS A 94 -14.44 -0.27 -4.22
N ILE A 95 -13.29 -0.48 -3.62
CA ILE A 95 -13.10 -1.07 -2.29
C ILE A 95 -12.03 -0.30 -1.51
N GLU A 96 -11.96 1.00 -1.73
CA GLU A 96 -11.04 1.90 -1.04
C GLU A 96 -11.49 2.14 0.39
N ASP A 97 -10.54 2.41 1.28
CA ASP A 97 -10.73 2.73 2.70
C ASP A 97 -11.36 1.61 3.54
N THR A 98 -11.09 0.36 3.18
CA THR A 98 -11.40 -0.76 4.07
C THR A 98 -10.47 -0.75 5.27
N ALA A 99 -11.03 -0.90 6.47
CA ALA A 99 -10.26 -0.93 7.71
C ALA A 99 -10.58 -2.20 8.52
N VAL A 100 -9.54 -2.85 9.03
CA VAL A 100 -9.66 -4.01 9.91
C VAL A 100 -8.74 -3.86 11.12
N PRO A 101 -9.00 -4.54 12.26
CA PRO A 101 -8.09 -4.53 13.40
C PRO A 101 -6.66 -4.89 12.97
N VAL A 102 -5.66 -4.09 13.37
CA VAL A 102 -4.25 -4.26 12.94
C VAL A 102 -3.74 -5.68 13.20
N ALA A 103 -4.13 -6.30 14.31
CA ALA A 103 -3.73 -7.67 14.62
C ALA A 103 -4.24 -8.71 13.59
N GLN A 104 -5.28 -8.39 12.85
CA GLN A 104 -5.89 -9.27 11.84
C GLN A 104 -5.48 -8.91 10.41
N LEU A 105 -4.74 -7.81 10.23
CA LEU A 105 -4.42 -7.26 8.92
C LEU A 105 -3.74 -8.27 7.99
N ALA A 106 -2.79 -9.05 8.49
CA ALA A 106 -2.07 -10.05 7.70
C ALA A 106 -3.02 -11.19 7.22
N ALA A 107 -3.91 -11.67 8.10
CA ALA A 107 -4.89 -12.69 7.75
C ALA A 107 -5.92 -12.17 6.75
N TYR A 108 -6.40 -10.94 6.97
CA TYR A 108 -7.32 -10.26 6.05
C TYR A 108 -6.73 -10.13 4.65
N ILE A 109 -5.49 -9.64 4.51
CA ILE A 109 -4.81 -9.48 3.22
C ILE A 109 -4.60 -10.84 2.53
N ALA A 110 -4.27 -11.88 3.28
CA ALA A 110 -4.10 -13.21 2.72
C ALA A 110 -5.42 -13.79 2.14
N GLU A 111 -6.55 -13.56 2.80
CA GLU A 111 -7.86 -13.95 2.27
C GLU A 111 -8.31 -13.05 1.13
N PHE A 112 -8.08 -11.75 1.24
CA PHE A 112 -8.35 -10.80 0.18
C PHE A 112 -7.59 -11.15 -1.11
N GLN A 113 -6.31 -11.52 -1.03
CA GLN A 113 -5.55 -11.95 -2.20
C GLN A 113 -6.18 -13.18 -2.86
N LYS A 114 -6.56 -14.19 -2.09
CA LYS A 114 -7.25 -15.38 -2.62
C LYS A 114 -8.58 -15.02 -3.30
N LEU A 115 -9.30 -14.05 -2.75
CA LEU A 115 -10.52 -13.54 -3.36
C LEU A 115 -10.22 -12.90 -4.72
N MET A 116 -9.20 -12.03 -4.82
CA MET A 116 -8.81 -11.42 -6.09
C MET A 116 -8.30 -12.45 -7.09
N ASP A 117 -7.54 -13.44 -6.66
CA ASP A 117 -7.08 -14.55 -7.49
C ASP A 117 -8.28 -15.31 -8.09
N SER A 118 -9.38 -15.49 -7.36
CA SER A 118 -10.60 -16.14 -7.87
C SER A 118 -11.32 -15.35 -8.97
N PHE A 119 -11.14 -14.02 -8.98
CA PHE A 119 -11.61 -13.15 -10.07
C PHE A 119 -10.56 -13.00 -11.19
N ASN A 120 -9.38 -13.61 -11.05
CA ASN A 120 -8.23 -13.38 -11.95
C ASN A 120 -7.88 -11.90 -12.11
N GLN A 121 -7.97 -11.13 -11.02
CA GLN A 121 -7.76 -9.68 -11.02
C GLN A 121 -6.48 -9.31 -10.27
N GLU A 122 -5.69 -8.43 -10.91
CA GLU A 122 -4.56 -7.76 -10.24
C GLU A 122 -5.07 -6.63 -9.33
N VAL A 123 -4.32 -6.36 -8.26
CA VAL A 123 -4.67 -5.33 -7.28
C VAL A 123 -3.47 -4.45 -6.96
N VAL A 124 -3.73 -3.17 -6.83
CA VAL A 124 -2.79 -2.22 -6.27
C VAL A 124 -3.06 -2.06 -4.77
N TYR A 125 -2.01 -2.23 -3.99
CA TYR A 125 -2.03 -2.09 -2.53
C TYR A 125 -1.39 -0.78 -2.11
N TYR A 126 -2.12 -0.01 -1.33
CA TYR A 126 -1.65 1.19 -0.66
C TYR A 126 -2.35 1.25 0.71
N ALA A 127 -1.67 1.66 1.77
CA ALA A 127 -2.22 1.50 3.10
C ALA A 127 -1.69 2.51 4.11
N HIS A 128 -2.53 2.80 5.11
CA HIS A 128 -2.15 3.28 6.43
C HIS A 128 -2.09 2.08 7.39
N ALA A 129 -1.11 1.20 7.17
CA ALA A 129 -1.06 -0.10 7.81
C ALA A 129 -1.07 -0.06 9.35
N GLY A 130 -0.49 0.99 9.96
CA GLY A 130 -0.53 1.20 11.40
C GLY A 130 -1.92 1.52 11.96
N ALA A 131 -2.85 1.98 11.11
CA ALA A 131 -4.26 2.20 11.43
C ALA A 131 -5.16 1.01 11.03
N GLY A 132 -4.62 0.02 10.32
CA GLY A 132 -5.42 -1.07 9.76
C GLY A 132 -6.21 -0.69 8.51
N GLU A 133 -5.95 0.50 7.95
CA GLU A 133 -6.65 1.08 6.81
C GLU A 133 -5.94 0.77 5.50
N LEU A 134 -6.71 0.39 4.50
CA LEU A 134 -6.22 -0.12 3.22
C LEU A 134 -6.93 0.53 2.04
N HIS A 135 -6.15 1.05 1.12
CA HIS A 135 -6.61 1.49 -0.19
C HIS A 135 -6.31 0.38 -1.21
N LEU A 136 -7.31 -0.46 -1.45
CA LEU A 136 -7.21 -1.61 -2.34
C LEU A 136 -7.88 -1.26 -3.68
N ARG A 137 -7.13 -1.29 -4.77
CA ARG A 137 -7.64 -0.93 -6.09
C ARG A 137 -7.44 -2.07 -7.08
N PRO A 138 -8.49 -2.85 -7.36
CA PRO A 138 -8.46 -3.83 -8.45
C PRO A 138 -8.23 -3.14 -9.80
N ILE A 139 -7.55 -3.83 -10.71
CA ILE A 139 -7.31 -3.32 -12.07
C ILE A 139 -8.42 -3.84 -12.97
N LEU A 140 -9.39 -2.98 -13.31
CA LEU A 140 -10.59 -3.35 -14.06
C LEU A 140 -10.74 -2.53 -15.35
N ASN A 141 -11.32 -3.16 -16.38
CA ASN A 141 -11.76 -2.49 -17.58
C ASN A 141 -13.28 -2.22 -17.55
N LEU A 142 -13.67 -1.05 -17.06
CA LEU A 142 -15.07 -0.66 -16.93
C LEU A 142 -15.76 -0.32 -18.27
N LYS A 143 -15.05 -0.41 -19.40
CA LYS A 143 -15.65 -0.29 -20.73
C LYS A 143 -16.30 -1.62 -21.20
N THR A 144 -16.05 -2.70 -20.48
CA THR A 144 -16.61 -4.04 -20.80
C THR A 144 -17.73 -4.40 -19.83
N ALA A 145 -18.70 -5.19 -20.30
CA ALA A 145 -19.77 -5.71 -19.44
C ALA A 145 -19.20 -6.58 -18.30
N GLN A 146 -18.15 -7.35 -18.59
CA GLN A 146 -17.49 -8.19 -17.59
C GLN A 146 -16.84 -7.32 -16.49
N GLY A 147 -16.10 -6.28 -16.86
CA GLY A 147 -15.47 -5.40 -15.87
C GLY A 147 -16.47 -4.67 -14.96
N VAL A 148 -17.66 -4.33 -15.49
CA VAL A 148 -18.77 -3.77 -14.70
C VAL A 148 -19.35 -4.81 -13.75
N THR A 149 -19.47 -6.06 -14.18
CA THR A 149 -19.90 -7.19 -13.34
C THR A 149 -18.88 -7.44 -12.23
N ASP A 150 -17.60 -7.56 -12.58
CA ASP A 150 -16.51 -7.78 -11.63
C ASP A 150 -16.44 -6.65 -10.58
N PHE A 151 -16.61 -5.40 -10.99
CA PHE A 151 -16.68 -4.26 -10.07
C PHE A 151 -17.72 -4.48 -8.97
N ARG A 152 -18.93 -4.89 -9.33
CA ARG A 152 -20.04 -5.13 -8.39
C ARG A 152 -19.75 -6.33 -7.50
N GLU A 153 -19.34 -7.45 -8.10
CA GLU A 153 -19.13 -8.72 -7.39
C GLU A 153 -17.95 -8.62 -6.42
N ILE A 154 -16.85 -8.01 -6.83
CA ILE A 154 -15.68 -7.76 -5.97
C ILE A 154 -16.08 -6.87 -4.79
N THR A 155 -16.77 -5.75 -5.04
CA THR A 155 -17.22 -4.85 -3.97
C THR A 155 -18.07 -5.58 -2.94
N GLN A 156 -19.03 -6.40 -3.39
CA GLN A 156 -19.90 -7.16 -2.51
C GLN A 156 -19.12 -8.23 -1.73
N ALA A 157 -18.24 -8.97 -2.38
CA ALA A 157 -17.43 -10.01 -1.74
C ALA A 157 -16.48 -9.42 -0.69
N VAL A 158 -15.85 -8.27 -1.00
CA VAL A 158 -14.98 -7.58 -0.05
C VAL A 158 -15.77 -7.01 1.13
N ALA A 159 -16.99 -6.50 0.93
CA ALA A 159 -17.83 -6.05 2.03
C ALA A 159 -18.13 -7.21 3.03
N HIS A 160 -18.40 -8.41 2.52
CA HIS A 160 -18.56 -9.59 3.37
C HIS A 160 -17.25 -9.98 4.08
N LEU A 161 -16.12 -9.90 3.37
CA LEU A 161 -14.82 -10.20 3.96
C LEU A 161 -14.46 -9.22 5.08
N VAL A 162 -14.64 -7.92 4.86
CA VAL A 162 -14.40 -6.87 5.87
C VAL A 162 -15.27 -7.13 7.12
N LYS A 163 -16.55 -7.43 6.92
CA LYS A 163 -17.47 -7.77 8.02
C LYS A 163 -17.00 -9.00 8.80
N LYS A 164 -16.46 -10.03 8.12
CA LYS A 164 -15.91 -11.23 8.77
C LYS A 164 -14.77 -10.90 9.73
N TYR A 165 -14.02 -9.84 9.44
CA TYR A 165 -12.89 -9.37 10.24
C TYR A 165 -13.27 -8.24 11.22
N ASP A 166 -14.57 -8.06 11.51
CA ASP A 166 -15.09 -6.98 12.36
C ASP A 166 -14.59 -5.59 11.92
N GLY A 167 -14.39 -5.42 10.61
CA GLY A 167 -13.90 -4.24 10.00
C GLY A 167 -15.01 -3.27 9.55
N SER A 168 -14.57 -2.19 8.92
CA SER A 168 -15.43 -1.16 8.34
C SER A 168 -15.13 -1.02 6.86
N LEU A 169 -16.17 -0.91 6.05
CA LEU A 169 -16.10 -0.52 4.65
C LEU A 169 -16.53 0.95 4.58
N SER A 170 -15.57 1.83 4.34
CA SER A 170 -15.83 3.24 4.09
C SER A 170 -16.18 3.45 2.62
N GLY A 171 -17.13 4.32 2.35
CA GLY A 171 -17.57 4.69 1.00
C GLY A 171 -17.26 6.17 0.74
N GLU A 172 -15.99 6.53 0.53
CA GLU A 172 -15.64 7.84 0.00
C GLU A 172 -15.95 7.97 -1.49
#